data_08e875864f782e07b6e3065b327644b2
#
_entry.id   08e875864f782e07b6e3065b327644b2
#
_cell.length_a   1.000
_cell.length_b   1.000
_cell.length_c   1.000
_cell.angle_alpha   90.00
_cell.angle_beta   90.00
_cell.angle_gamma   90.00
#
_symmetry.space_group_name_H-M   'P 1'
#
loop_
_entity.id
_entity.type
_entity.pdbx_description
1 polymer ?
#
loop_
_entity_poly.entity_id
_entity_poly.type
_entity_poly.pdbx_seq_one_letter_code
_entity_poly.pdbx_strand_id
1 'polypeptide(L)'
;LLITAYTWTGQLTWDLLIPAIPSTILIGAIMMTNNLRDFANDKAHGRRTLVILMGHEGGTKLLGGLFAFTIAWTAFFAFTNKVPLVVLISSISFITAMKGVRILQSQENTVTMDKAMKFSALSTTLYHVLFTVGLLWSYWGDKIL
;
A
#
# COMPACT_ATOMS: atom_id res chain seq x y z
N LEU A 1 -2.36 14.27 -0.87
CA LEU A 1 -2.14 14.18 -2.32
C LEU A 1 -3.19 14.97 -3.11
N LEU A 2 -4.51 14.70 -2.96
CA LEU A 2 -5.56 15.44 -3.70
C LEU A 2 -5.59 16.92 -3.35
N ILE A 3 -5.49 17.28 -2.06
CA ILE A 3 -5.43 18.68 -1.61
C ILE A 3 -4.20 19.36 -2.20
N THR A 4 -3.04 18.72 -2.14
CA THR A 4 -1.79 19.25 -2.69
C THR A 4 -1.91 19.49 -4.20
N ALA A 5 -2.48 18.51 -4.93
CA ALA A 5 -2.70 18.68 -6.36
C ALA A 5 -3.64 19.85 -6.66
N TYR A 6 -4.74 19.99 -5.92
CA TYR A 6 -5.67 21.11 -6.07
C TYR A 6 -5.02 22.46 -5.77
N THR A 7 -4.21 22.55 -4.72
CA THR A 7 -3.52 23.84 -4.39
C THR A 7 -2.52 24.27 -5.46
N TRP A 8 -1.94 23.33 -6.20
CA TRP A 8 -0.99 23.64 -7.27
C TRP A 8 -1.64 23.90 -8.63
N THR A 9 -2.70 23.17 -8.96
CA THR A 9 -3.30 23.17 -10.30
C THR A 9 -4.62 23.94 -10.35
N GLY A 10 -5.27 24.19 -9.20
CA GLY A 10 -6.62 24.72 -9.11
C GLY A 10 -7.71 23.77 -9.61
N GLN A 11 -7.35 22.53 -9.96
CA GLN A 11 -8.26 21.54 -10.56
C GLN A 11 -8.15 20.19 -9.89
N LEU A 12 -9.28 19.47 -9.81
CA LEU A 12 -9.34 18.05 -9.44
C LEU A 12 -9.77 17.26 -10.67
N THR A 13 -8.86 16.46 -11.20
CA THR A 13 -9.13 15.58 -12.33
C THR A 13 -9.25 14.13 -11.88
N TRP A 14 -10.00 13.31 -12.62
CA TRP A 14 -10.14 11.88 -12.32
C TRP A 14 -8.81 11.13 -12.38
N ASP A 15 -7.87 11.59 -13.20
CA ASP A 15 -6.54 10.97 -13.31
C ASP A 15 -5.72 11.07 -12.02
N LEU A 16 -6.04 12.04 -11.13
CA LEU A 16 -5.43 12.12 -9.81
C LEU A 16 -5.79 10.94 -8.89
N LEU A 17 -6.89 10.24 -9.17
CA LEU A 17 -7.25 9.03 -8.42
C LEU A 17 -6.31 7.86 -8.71
N ILE A 18 -5.62 7.86 -9.85
CA ILE A 18 -4.69 6.78 -10.22
C ILE A 18 -3.60 6.60 -9.15
N PRO A 19 -2.84 7.64 -8.76
CA PRO A 19 -1.87 7.52 -7.66
C PRO A 19 -2.51 7.66 -6.26
N ALA A 20 -3.66 8.33 -6.13
CA ALA A 20 -4.28 8.60 -4.83
C ALA A 20 -4.85 7.32 -4.18
N ILE A 21 -5.50 6.46 -4.95
CA ILE A 21 -6.10 5.22 -4.44
C ILE A 21 -5.05 4.27 -3.87
N PRO A 22 -3.98 3.89 -4.60
CA PRO A 22 -2.89 3.10 -4.05
C PRO A 22 -2.28 3.71 -2.80
N SER A 23 -2.02 5.02 -2.80
CA SER A 23 -1.45 5.72 -1.65
C SER A 23 -2.33 5.62 -0.41
N THR A 24 -3.64 5.82 -0.56
CA THR A 24 -4.61 5.70 0.53
C THR A 24 -4.66 4.29 1.09
N ILE A 25 -4.70 3.29 0.21
CA ILE A 25 -4.73 1.87 0.59
C ILE A 25 -3.47 1.48 1.35
N LEU A 26 -2.29 1.87 0.85
CA LEU A 26 -1.02 1.51 1.48
C LEU A 26 -0.83 2.16 2.85
N ILE A 27 -1.27 3.40 3.04
CA ILE A 27 -1.29 4.05 4.36
C ILE A 27 -2.26 3.32 5.29
N GLY A 28 -3.46 2.99 4.81
CA GLY A 28 -4.43 2.19 5.55
C GLY A 28 -3.91 0.80 5.91
N ALA A 29 -3.11 0.18 5.03
CA ALA A 29 -2.48 -1.11 5.27
C ALA A 29 -1.47 -1.08 6.44
N ILE A 30 -0.73 0.04 6.62
CA ILE A 30 0.14 0.21 7.80
C ILE A 30 -0.70 0.23 9.08
N MET A 31 -1.80 0.99 9.11
CA MET A 31 -2.71 1.03 10.27
C MET A 31 -3.33 -0.34 10.54
N MET A 32 -3.73 -1.05 9.49
CA MET A 32 -4.29 -2.39 9.60
C MET A 32 -3.27 -3.40 10.13
N THR A 33 -2.00 -3.31 9.70
CA THR A 33 -0.90 -4.12 10.23
C THR A 33 -0.71 -3.88 11.72
N ASN A 34 -0.80 -2.62 12.16
CA ASN A 34 -0.74 -2.26 13.59
C ASN A 34 -1.88 -2.90 14.37
N ASN A 35 -3.12 -2.80 13.88
CA ASN A 35 -4.27 -3.41 14.52
C ASN A 35 -4.20 -4.95 14.55
N LEU A 36 -3.58 -5.58 13.57
CA LEU A 36 -3.32 -7.02 13.55
C LEU A 36 -2.28 -7.41 14.59
N ARG A 37 -1.20 -6.64 14.73
CA ARG A 37 -0.19 -6.84 15.77
C ARG A 37 -0.80 -6.75 17.16
N ASP A 38 -1.64 -5.75 17.40
CA ASP A 38 -2.20 -5.45 18.70
C ASP A 38 -3.53 -6.17 18.98
N PHE A 39 -3.94 -7.09 18.09
CA PHE A 39 -5.27 -7.74 18.11
C PHE A 39 -5.68 -8.29 19.47
N ALA A 40 -4.83 -9.05 20.14
CA ALA A 40 -5.14 -9.67 21.42
C ALA A 40 -5.35 -8.60 22.54
N ASN A 41 -4.47 -7.60 22.58
CA ASN A 41 -4.53 -6.51 23.54
C ASN A 41 -5.75 -5.62 23.29
N ASP A 42 -6.01 -5.24 22.05
CA ASP A 42 -7.17 -4.43 21.68
C ASP A 42 -8.50 -5.12 22.00
N LYS A 43 -8.57 -6.44 21.75
CA LYS A 43 -9.74 -7.25 22.09
C LYS A 43 -9.97 -7.31 23.60
N ALA A 44 -8.92 -7.48 24.39
CA ALA A 44 -9.01 -7.52 25.86
C ALA A 44 -9.49 -6.18 26.44
N HIS A 45 -9.17 -5.05 25.81
CA HIS A 45 -9.59 -3.71 26.23
C HIS A 45 -10.91 -3.25 25.58
N GLY A 46 -11.65 -4.13 24.91
CA GLY A 46 -12.95 -3.83 24.32
C GLY A 46 -12.92 -2.89 23.11
N ARG A 47 -11.79 -2.70 22.48
CA ARG A 47 -11.70 -1.91 21.24
C ARG A 47 -12.48 -2.55 20.11
N ARG A 48 -13.06 -1.72 19.24
CA ARG A 48 -13.79 -2.14 18.04
C ARG A 48 -13.07 -1.69 16.80
N THR A 49 -12.07 -2.46 16.37
CA THR A 49 -11.39 -2.25 15.08
C THR A 49 -11.97 -3.18 14.02
N LEU A 50 -11.76 -2.86 12.73
CA LEU A 50 -12.17 -3.72 11.63
C LEU A 50 -11.57 -5.13 11.79
N VAL A 51 -10.32 -5.22 12.24
CA VAL A 51 -9.62 -6.48 12.46
C VAL A 51 -10.29 -7.31 13.57
N ILE A 52 -10.78 -6.66 14.64
CA ILE A 52 -11.50 -7.37 15.70
C ILE A 52 -12.82 -7.92 15.20
N LEU A 53 -13.55 -7.16 14.35
CA LEU A 53 -14.81 -7.60 13.77
C LEU A 53 -14.63 -8.77 12.79
N MET A 54 -13.57 -8.79 12.02
CA MET A 54 -13.28 -9.83 11.01
C MET A 54 -12.50 -11.02 11.60
N GLY A 55 -11.94 -10.88 12.79
CA GLY A 55 -10.97 -11.80 13.36
C GLY A 55 -9.58 -11.63 12.72
N HIS A 56 -8.55 -12.15 13.40
CA HIS A 56 -7.15 -11.99 12.99
C HIS A 56 -6.89 -12.58 11.58
N GLU A 57 -7.42 -13.76 11.29
CA GLU A 57 -7.26 -14.43 10.00
C GLU A 57 -7.94 -13.63 8.88
N GLY A 58 -9.19 -13.18 9.09
CA GLY A 58 -9.93 -12.36 8.14
C GLY A 58 -9.21 -11.03 7.87
N GLY A 59 -8.72 -10.37 8.91
CA GLY A 59 -7.93 -9.15 8.80
C GLY A 59 -6.64 -9.35 8.00
N THR A 60 -5.92 -10.45 8.24
CA THR A 60 -4.68 -10.76 7.51
C THR A 60 -4.94 -11.06 6.03
N LYS A 61 -6.02 -11.76 5.71
CA LYS A 61 -6.45 -12.00 4.31
C LYS A 61 -6.81 -10.69 3.61
N LEU A 62 -7.57 -9.82 4.28
CA LEU A 62 -7.91 -8.51 3.74
C LEU A 62 -6.66 -7.67 3.49
N LEU A 63 -5.71 -7.65 4.42
CA LEU A 63 -4.44 -6.94 4.24
C LEU A 63 -3.68 -7.41 2.99
N GLY A 64 -3.57 -8.73 2.79
CA GLY A 64 -2.98 -9.30 1.58
C GLY A 64 -3.72 -8.89 0.31
N GLY A 65 -5.07 -8.89 0.36
CA GLY A 65 -5.92 -8.43 -0.73
C GLY A 65 -5.73 -6.95 -1.08
N LEU A 66 -5.56 -6.09 -0.09
CA LEU A 66 -5.29 -4.66 -0.30
C LEU A 66 -3.95 -4.42 -1.01
N PHE A 67 -2.89 -5.14 -0.62
CA PHE A 67 -1.62 -5.10 -1.35
C PHE A 67 -1.75 -5.60 -2.78
N ALA A 68 -2.44 -6.73 -2.99
CA ALA A 68 -2.68 -7.28 -4.32
C ALA A 68 -3.50 -6.32 -5.20
N PHE A 69 -4.54 -5.71 -4.63
CA PHE A 69 -5.36 -4.71 -5.33
C PHE A 69 -4.52 -3.50 -5.75
N THR A 70 -3.62 -3.00 -4.89
CA THR A 70 -2.74 -1.88 -5.22
C THR A 70 -1.92 -2.17 -6.48
N ILE A 71 -1.35 -3.37 -6.58
CA ILE A 71 -0.57 -3.78 -7.76
C ILE A 71 -1.46 -3.95 -9.00
N ALA A 72 -2.62 -4.61 -8.85
CA ALA A 72 -3.56 -4.79 -9.94
C ALA A 72 -4.07 -3.45 -10.49
N TRP A 73 -4.35 -2.49 -9.60
CA TRP A 73 -4.74 -1.12 -9.96
C TRP A 73 -3.67 -0.43 -10.78
N THR A 74 -2.42 -0.46 -10.29
CA THR A 74 -1.28 0.15 -10.99
C THR A 74 -1.07 -0.49 -12.36
N ALA A 75 -1.13 -1.83 -12.44
CA ALA A 75 -0.97 -2.56 -13.68
C ALA A 75 -2.09 -2.22 -14.67
N PHE A 76 -3.34 -2.17 -14.23
CA PHE A 76 -4.47 -1.79 -15.09
C PHE A 76 -4.24 -0.43 -15.76
N PHE A 77 -3.85 0.59 -15.00
CA PHE A 77 -3.64 1.92 -15.56
C PHE A 77 -2.35 2.02 -16.40
N ALA A 78 -1.34 1.23 -16.11
CA ALA A 78 -0.15 1.12 -16.94
C ALA A 78 -0.46 0.47 -18.30
N PHE A 79 -1.23 -0.63 -18.34
CA PHE A 79 -1.61 -1.30 -19.59
C PHE A 79 -2.66 -0.52 -20.40
N THR A 80 -3.44 0.35 -19.77
CA THR A 80 -4.36 1.26 -20.47
C THR A 80 -3.69 2.58 -20.90
N ASN A 81 -2.36 2.68 -20.80
CA ASN A 81 -1.55 3.85 -21.18
C ASN A 81 -1.94 5.15 -20.44
N LYS A 82 -2.53 5.03 -19.25
CA LYS A 82 -2.82 6.18 -18.38
C LYS A 82 -1.60 6.60 -17.55
N VAL A 83 -0.69 5.67 -17.32
CA VAL A 83 0.63 5.91 -16.72
C VAL A 83 1.68 5.11 -17.48
N PRO A 84 2.96 5.52 -17.47
CA PRO A 84 4.01 4.81 -18.17
C PRO A 84 4.20 3.38 -17.65
N LEU A 85 4.49 2.42 -18.54
CA LEU A 85 4.73 1.02 -18.16
C LEU A 85 5.87 0.86 -17.13
N VAL A 86 6.84 1.76 -17.14
CA VAL A 86 7.97 1.72 -16.21
C VAL A 86 7.54 1.83 -14.74
N VAL A 87 6.36 2.38 -14.44
CA VAL A 87 5.84 2.42 -13.06
C VAL A 87 5.58 1.02 -12.48
N LEU A 88 5.48 -0.01 -13.33
CA LEU A 88 5.31 -1.40 -12.89
C LEU A 88 6.48 -1.90 -12.05
N ILE A 89 7.65 -1.24 -12.09
CA ILE A 89 8.77 -1.53 -11.18
C ILE A 89 8.35 -1.41 -9.71
N SER A 90 7.35 -0.57 -9.40
CA SER A 90 6.80 -0.43 -8.04
C SER A 90 6.18 -1.73 -7.52
N SER A 91 5.81 -2.67 -8.40
CA SER A 91 5.29 -3.99 -8.02
C SER A 91 6.28 -4.86 -7.25
N ILE A 92 7.57 -4.55 -7.30
CA ILE A 92 8.61 -5.19 -6.47
C ILE A 92 8.29 -5.03 -4.98
N SER A 93 7.62 -3.93 -4.58
CA SER A 93 7.18 -3.69 -3.22
C SER A 93 6.26 -4.79 -2.66
N PHE A 94 5.54 -5.51 -3.55
CA PHE A 94 4.67 -6.62 -3.16
C PHE A 94 5.43 -7.77 -2.48
N ILE A 95 6.69 -8.00 -2.84
CA ILE A 95 7.53 -9.03 -2.21
C ILE A 95 7.72 -8.72 -0.72
N THR A 96 7.98 -7.47 -0.38
CA THR A 96 8.12 -7.03 1.02
C THR A 96 6.79 -7.05 1.76
N ALA A 97 5.69 -6.64 1.10
CA ALA A 97 4.35 -6.70 1.65
C ALA A 97 3.96 -8.13 2.06
N MET A 98 4.18 -9.10 1.17
CA MET A 98 3.83 -10.50 1.43
C MET A 98 4.69 -11.14 2.51
N LYS A 99 5.93 -10.68 2.73
CA LYS A 99 6.72 -11.09 3.89
C LYS A 99 6.06 -10.65 5.20
N GLY A 100 5.58 -9.40 5.26
CA GLY A 100 4.83 -8.89 6.41
C GLY A 100 3.53 -9.68 6.67
N VAL A 101 2.76 -9.95 5.62
CA VAL A 101 1.50 -10.73 5.71
C VAL A 101 1.78 -12.15 6.25
N ARG A 102 2.81 -12.84 5.76
CA ARG A 102 3.19 -14.18 6.23
C ARG A 102 3.58 -14.20 7.72
N ILE A 103 4.29 -13.17 8.18
CA ILE A 103 4.64 -13.03 9.60
C ILE A 103 3.38 -12.90 10.46
N LEU A 104 2.39 -12.10 10.01
CA LEU A 104 1.12 -11.97 10.73
C LEU A 104 0.31 -13.28 10.74
N GLN A 105 0.41 -14.09 9.69
CA GLN A 105 -0.24 -15.38 9.63
C GLN A 105 0.34 -16.37 10.65
N SER A 106 1.64 -16.33 10.93
CA SER A 106 2.29 -17.26 11.88
C SER A 106 1.91 -17.00 13.35
N GLN A 107 1.46 -15.78 13.68
CA GLN A 107 1.06 -15.37 15.04
C GLN A 107 2.06 -15.73 16.16
N GLU A 108 3.37 -15.76 15.85
CA GLU A 108 4.37 -16.32 16.75
C GLU A 108 4.51 -15.51 18.06
N ASN A 109 4.96 -14.28 17.98
CA ASN A 109 5.15 -13.42 19.17
C ASN A 109 5.18 -11.93 18.78
N THR A 110 5.09 -11.06 19.79
CA THR A 110 5.05 -9.59 19.58
C THR A 110 6.28 -9.07 18.84
N VAL A 111 7.47 -9.59 19.16
CA VAL A 111 8.74 -9.18 18.50
C VAL A 111 8.73 -9.53 17.01
N THR A 112 8.19 -10.71 16.69
CA THR A 112 8.04 -11.13 15.29
C THR A 112 6.99 -10.30 14.57
N MET A 113 5.90 -9.95 15.25
CA MET A 113 4.86 -9.08 14.69
C MET A 113 5.33 -7.63 14.44
N ASP A 114 6.27 -7.10 15.25
CA ASP A 114 6.91 -5.81 14.97
C ASP A 114 7.68 -5.79 13.64
N LYS A 115 8.23 -6.94 13.23
CA LYS A 115 8.84 -7.08 11.90
C LYS A 115 7.81 -6.91 10.78
N ALA A 116 6.57 -7.38 10.97
CA ALA A 116 5.51 -7.20 9.98
C ALA A 116 5.20 -5.72 9.74
N MET A 117 5.20 -4.89 10.80
CA MET A 117 5.06 -3.44 10.68
C MET A 117 6.20 -2.82 9.84
N LYS A 118 7.44 -3.24 10.10
CA LYS A 118 8.60 -2.77 9.31
C LYS A 118 8.46 -3.16 7.83
N PHE A 119 8.01 -4.38 7.53
CA PHE A 119 7.78 -4.81 6.15
C PHE A 119 6.63 -4.06 5.48
N SER A 120 5.55 -3.77 6.20
CA SER A 120 4.42 -2.98 5.68
C SER A 120 4.86 -1.54 5.36
N ALA A 121 5.58 -0.89 6.27
CA ALA A 121 6.13 0.45 6.06
C ALA A 121 7.14 0.47 4.90
N LEU A 122 8.07 -0.49 4.86
CA LEU A 122 9.05 -0.62 3.77
C LEU A 122 8.37 -0.84 2.43
N SER A 123 7.35 -1.70 2.36
CA SER A 123 6.57 -1.92 1.14
C SER A 123 5.92 -0.63 0.64
N THR A 124 5.29 0.12 1.56
CA THR A 124 4.65 1.40 1.24
C THR A 124 5.66 2.40 0.71
N THR A 125 6.81 2.54 1.37
CA THR A 125 7.88 3.44 0.95
C THR A 125 8.46 3.05 -0.41
N LEU A 126 8.77 1.77 -0.60
CA LEU A 126 9.30 1.25 -1.88
C LEU A 126 8.30 1.49 -3.02
N TYR A 127 7.01 1.22 -2.80
CA TYR A 127 6.00 1.47 -3.81
C TYR A 127 6.03 2.93 -4.26
N HIS A 128 5.95 3.89 -3.33
CA HIS A 128 5.89 5.30 -3.67
C HIS A 128 7.18 5.81 -4.33
N VAL A 129 8.34 5.40 -3.83
CA VAL A 129 9.62 5.78 -4.42
C VAL A 129 9.75 5.24 -5.86
N LEU A 130 9.50 3.94 -6.06
CA LEU A 130 9.64 3.32 -7.38
C LEU A 130 8.57 3.83 -8.36
N PHE A 131 7.34 4.05 -7.91
CA PHE A 131 6.29 4.64 -8.72
C PHE A 131 6.66 6.05 -9.17
N THR A 132 7.15 6.89 -8.24
CA THR A 132 7.59 8.27 -8.55
C THR A 132 8.78 8.26 -9.49
N VAL A 133 9.79 7.43 -9.24
CA VAL A 133 10.95 7.28 -10.13
C VAL A 133 10.51 6.85 -11.53
N GLY A 134 9.56 5.92 -11.63
CA GLY A 134 9.02 5.48 -12.91
C GLY A 134 8.33 6.61 -13.69
N LEU A 135 7.56 7.46 -13.00
CA LEU A 135 6.94 8.64 -13.62
C LEU A 135 7.99 9.65 -14.10
N LEU A 136 8.98 9.95 -13.26
CA LEU A 136 10.04 10.90 -13.59
C LEU A 136 10.89 10.39 -14.76
N TRP A 137 11.22 9.12 -14.76
CA TRP A 137 12.00 8.51 -15.86
C TRP A 137 11.32 8.66 -17.20
N SER A 138 10.02 8.38 -17.29
CA SER A 138 9.26 8.58 -18.52
C SER A 138 9.22 10.04 -18.94
N TYR A 139 8.95 10.95 -17.99
CA TYR A 139 8.87 12.38 -18.27
C TYR A 139 10.19 12.96 -18.82
N TRP A 140 11.34 12.51 -18.32
CA TRP A 140 12.65 12.97 -18.78
C TRP A 140 13.08 12.24 -20.07
N GLY A 141 12.74 10.96 -20.21
CA GLY A 141 13.02 10.17 -21.40
C GLY A 141 12.39 10.78 -22.66
N ASP A 142 11.14 11.21 -22.56
CA ASP A 142 10.40 11.85 -23.67
C ASP A 142 10.93 13.24 -24.05
N LYS A 143 11.78 13.86 -23.22
CA LYS A 143 12.40 15.17 -23.47
C LYS A 143 13.82 15.10 -24.04
N ILE A 144 14.47 13.95 -23.93
CA ILE A 144 15.87 13.77 -24.37
C ILE A 144 15.94 13.08 -25.74
N LEU A 145 14.89 12.40 -26.16
CA LEU A 145 14.72 11.80 -27.50
C LEU A 145 13.91 12.72 -28.42
#